data_bf424e3c0f216a66fcda0457ade3a77b
#
_entry.id   bf424e3c0f216a66fcda0457ade3a77b
#
_cell.length_a   1.000
_cell.length_b   1.000
_cell.length_c   1.000
_cell.angle_alpha   90.00
_cell.angle_beta   90.00
_cell.angle_gamma   90.00
#
_symmetry.space_group_name_H-M   'P 1'
#
loop_
_entity.id
_entity.type
_entity.pdbx_description
1 polymer ?
#
loop_
_entity_poly.entity_id
_entity_poly.type
_entity_poly.pdbx_seq_one_letter_code
_entity_poly.pdbx_strand_id
1 'polypeptide(L)'
;VLWQNALLDHNFMSYRKNGEFTVHIPDNAEDMERSYIRIYTYNAEGAGSDILVPVRYGRVMAAASELERTDRQGWIMYQIMVDRFVNGNTANDWKANRPDVLPEADYYGGDLAGIDAKLREGYFDTLGVNTLWISPITQNPYTVWGLNKDPYTRFTGYHGYWPVYMTR
;
A
#
# COMPACT_ATOMS: atom_id res chain seq x y z
N VAL A 1 -11.54 20.67 -5.76
CA VAL A 1 -10.14 20.47 -6.17
C VAL A 1 -9.24 21.13 -5.15
N LEU A 2 -8.17 20.43 -4.77
CA LEU A 2 -7.14 20.96 -3.89
C LEU A 2 -5.81 21.09 -4.67
N TRP A 3 -5.08 22.15 -4.39
CA TRP A 3 -3.69 22.32 -4.76
C TRP A 3 -2.84 22.32 -3.49
N GLN A 4 -1.90 21.40 -3.37
CA GLN A 4 -1.03 21.28 -2.16
C GLN A 4 -1.83 21.31 -0.84
N ASN A 5 -2.94 20.57 -0.76
CA ASN A 5 -3.89 20.52 0.35
C ASN A 5 -4.71 21.82 0.62
N ALA A 6 -4.52 22.88 -0.15
CA ALA A 6 -5.35 24.08 -0.08
C ALA A 6 -6.44 24.05 -1.16
N LEU A 7 -7.60 24.63 -0.86
CA LEU A 7 -8.67 24.73 -1.85
C LEU A 7 -8.20 25.59 -3.03
N LEU A 8 -8.29 25.04 -4.24
CA LEU A 8 -7.95 25.76 -5.46
C LEU A 8 -9.06 26.76 -5.82
N ASP A 9 -8.65 27.99 -6.16
CA ASP A 9 -9.60 29.02 -6.58
C ASP A 9 -10.33 28.61 -7.87
N HIS A 10 -11.60 28.98 -7.98
CA HIS A 10 -12.45 28.67 -9.14
C HIS A 10 -11.87 29.20 -10.46
N ASN A 11 -11.10 30.27 -10.44
CA ASN A 11 -10.44 30.83 -11.64
C ASN A 11 -9.47 29.86 -12.30
N PHE A 12 -8.99 28.86 -11.58
CA PHE A 12 -8.14 27.78 -12.12
C PHE A 12 -8.95 26.61 -12.71
N MET A 13 -10.28 26.73 -12.76
CA MET A 13 -11.15 25.67 -13.25
C MET A 13 -12.06 26.17 -14.35
N SER A 14 -12.20 25.39 -15.41
CA SER A 14 -13.19 25.63 -16.47
C SER A 14 -14.00 24.38 -16.74
N TYR A 15 -15.29 24.53 -16.94
CA TYR A 15 -16.25 23.45 -17.10
C TYR A 15 -16.83 23.41 -18.52
N ARG A 16 -17.00 22.21 -19.06
CA ARG A 16 -17.66 21.97 -20.35
C ARG A 16 -19.02 21.31 -20.14
N LYS A 17 -19.95 21.57 -21.09
CA LYS A 17 -21.31 21.02 -21.01
C LYS A 17 -21.41 19.48 -21.08
N ASN A 18 -20.38 18.82 -21.57
CA ASN A 18 -20.29 17.35 -21.67
C ASN A 18 -19.84 16.66 -20.36
N GLY A 19 -19.70 17.40 -19.26
CA GLY A 19 -19.24 16.89 -17.98
C GLY A 19 -17.71 16.91 -17.81
N GLU A 20 -16.98 17.35 -18.82
CA GLU A 20 -15.53 17.57 -18.71
C GLU A 20 -15.24 18.86 -17.95
N PHE A 21 -14.18 18.87 -17.18
CA PHE A 21 -13.60 20.09 -16.62
C PHE A 21 -12.08 20.09 -16.79
N THR A 22 -11.53 21.28 -16.90
CA THR A 22 -10.09 21.49 -17.01
C THR A 22 -9.63 22.18 -15.73
N VAL A 23 -8.53 21.71 -15.17
CA VAL A 23 -7.84 22.36 -14.06
C VAL A 23 -6.54 22.95 -14.61
N HIS A 24 -6.37 24.25 -14.41
CA HIS A 24 -5.14 24.96 -14.76
C HIS A 24 -4.17 24.86 -13.57
N ILE A 25 -2.95 24.47 -13.86
CA ILE A 25 -1.90 24.40 -12.85
C ILE A 25 -1.50 25.84 -12.49
N PRO A 26 -1.40 26.19 -11.18
CA PRO A 26 -0.91 27.50 -10.77
C PRO A 26 0.52 27.77 -11.26
N ASP A 27 0.81 29.01 -11.68
CA ASP A 27 2.11 29.39 -12.26
C ASP A 27 3.28 29.12 -11.31
N ASN A 28 3.08 29.26 -10.00
CA ASN A 28 4.10 28.95 -9.00
C ASN A 28 4.48 27.46 -8.92
N ALA A 29 3.77 26.60 -9.61
CA ALA A 29 4.14 25.18 -9.74
C ALA A 29 5.44 24.98 -10.53
N GLU A 30 5.81 25.92 -11.41
CA GLU A 30 7.06 25.87 -12.18
C GLU A 30 8.29 25.94 -11.28
N ASP A 31 8.18 26.59 -10.13
CA ASP A 31 9.23 26.70 -9.12
C ASP A 31 9.27 25.50 -8.15
N MET A 32 8.32 24.57 -8.26
CA MET A 32 8.20 23.44 -7.37
C MET A 32 8.69 22.14 -8.04
N GLU A 33 9.73 21.54 -7.50
CA GLU A 33 10.17 20.21 -7.95
C GLU A 33 9.02 19.20 -7.87
N ARG A 34 8.21 19.28 -6.80
CA ARG A 34 7.09 18.38 -6.56
C ARG A 34 5.91 19.14 -6.01
N SER A 35 4.79 18.90 -6.64
CA SER A 35 3.48 19.40 -6.21
C SER A 35 2.40 18.43 -6.66
N TYR A 36 1.17 18.66 -6.28
CA TYR A 36 0.06 17.80 -6.70
C TYR A 36 -1.27 18.52 -6.67
N ILE A 37 -2.17 18.07 -7.55
CA ILE A 37 -3.59 18.40 -7.54
C ILE A 37 -4.34 17.17 -7.03
N ARG A 38 -5.27 17.38 -6.10
CA ARG A 38 -6.17 16.35 -5.62
C ARG A 38 -7.61 16.71 -5.93
N ILE A 39 -8.31 15.81 -6.58
CA ILE A 39 -9.69 16.00 -7.02
C ILE A 39 -10.58 15.06 -6.24
N TYR A 40 -11.52 15.62 -5.49
CA TYR A 40 -12.56 14.87 -4.80
C TYR A 40 -13.86 15.03 -5.56
N THR A 41 -14.55 13.93 -5.77
CA THR A 41 -15.89 13.90 -6.35
C THR A 41 -16.89 13.40 -5.32
N TYR A 42 -18.09 13.96 -5.32
CA TYR A 42 -19.18 13.51 -4.45
C TYR A 42 -20.54 13.85 -5.09
N ASN A 43 -21.54 13.09 -4.71
CA ASN A 43 -22.93 13.33 -5.07
C ASN A 43 -23.83 13.00 -3.85
N ALA A 44 -25.15 12.95 -4.07
CA ALA A 44 -26.12 12.64 -3.01
C ALA A 44 -25.99 11.21 -2.45
N GLU A 45 -25.34 10.30 -3.18
CA GLU A 45 -25.15 8.89 -2.79
C GLU A 45 -23.84 8.67 -2.01
N GLY A 46 -22.92 9.62 -2.07
CA GLY A 46 -21.66 9.56 -1.35
C GLY A 46 -20.47 10.16 -2.09
N ALA A 47 -19.28 9.94 -1.52
CA ALA A 47 -18.02 10.36 -2.12
C ALA A 47 -17.48 9.25 -3.04
N GLY A 48 -16.96 9.66 -4.19
CA GLY A 48 -16.16 8.79 -5.06
C GLY A 48 -14.71 8.70 -4.57
N SER A 49 -13.92 7.87 -5.24
CA SER A 49 -12.47 7.83 -5.03
C SER A 49 -11.85 9.17 -5.42
N ASP A 50 -10.90 9.63 -4.63
CA ASP A 50 -10.11 10.80 -4.98
C ASP A 50 -9.11 10.50 -6.10
N ILE A 51 -8.81 11.51 -6.90
CA ILE A 51 -7.81 11.44 -7.96
C ILE A 51 -6.62 12.31 -7.56
N LEU A 52 -5.45 11.70 -7.48
CA LEU A 52 -4.20 12.41 -7.26
C LEU A 52 -3.48 12.60 -8.59
N VAL A 53 -3.16 13.85 -8.91
CA VAL A 53 -2.41 14.24 -10.11
C VAL A 53 -1.07 14.80 -9.68
N PRO A 54 0.03 14.03 -9.80
CA PRO A 54 1.38 14.53 -9.51
C PRO A 54 1.81 15.56 -10.55
N VAL A 55 2.50 16.60 -10.07
CA VAL A 55 3.03 17.69 -10.90
C VAL A 55 4.49 17.91 -10.54
N ARG A 56 5.36 18.07 -11.53
CA ARG A 56 6.78 18.35 -11.38
C ARG A 56 7.14 19.56 -12.22
N TYR A 57 7.67 20.61 -11.62
CA TYR A 57 8.01 21.87 -12.30
C TYR A 57 6.89 22.33 -13.25
N GLY A 58 5.65 22.42 -12.77
CA GLY A 58 4.50 22.81 -13.56
C GLY A 58 3.98 21.77 -14.58
N ARG A 59 4.66 20.65 -14.77
CA ARG A 59 4.27 19.60 -15.71
C ARG A 59 3.53 18.45 -15.00
N VAL A 60 2.38 18.07 -15.54
CA VAL A 60 1.65 16.88 -15.08
C VAL A 60 2.46 15.62 -15.39
N MET A 61 2.61 14.77 -14.37
CA MET A 61 3.19 13.43 -14.52
C MET A 61 2.05 12.46 -14.88
N ALA A 62 1.89 12.19 -16.17
CA ALA A 62 0.74 11.44 -16.69
C ALA A 62 0.92 9.92 -16.64
N ALA A 63 2.16 9.44 -16.48
CA ALA A 63 2.47 8.02 -16.42
C ALA A 63 3.27 7.67 -15.16
N ALA A 64 3.03 6.49 -14.59
CA ALA A 64 3.75 6.01 -13.42
C ALA A 64 5.29 5.92 -13.66
N SER A 65 5.71 5.68 -14.90
CA SER A 65 7.13 5.66 -15.28
C SER A 65 7.83 7.03 -15.18
N GLU A 66 7.08 8.12 -15.10
CA GLU A 66 7.62 9.46 -14.91
C GLU A 66 7.84 9.81 -13.44
N LEU A 67 7.28 9.02 -12.52
CA LEU A 67 7.43 9.18 -11.08
C LEU A 67 8.73 8.57 -10.59
N GLU A 68 9.45 9.28 -9.76
CA GLU A 68 10.63 8.75 -9.08
C GLU A 68 10.23 7.94 -7.85
N ARG A 69 11.11 7.03 -7.42
CA ARG A 69 10.91 6.23 -6.18
C ARG A 69 10.67 7.07 -4.92
N THR A 70 11.11 8.31 -4.94
CA THR A 70 10.95 9.26 -3.83
C THR A 70 9.63 10.04 -3.88
N ASP A 71 8.85 9.93 -4.95
CA ASP A 71 7.55 10.58 -5.09
C ASP A 71 6.46 9.86 -4.30
N ARG A 72 6.43 10.11 -2.99
CA ARG A 72 5.47 9.48 -2.07
C ARG A 72 4.01 9.73 -2.43
N GLN A 73 3.70 10.84 -3.08
CA GLN A 73 2.36 11.16 -3.57
C GLN A 73 1.89 10.23 -4.69
N GLY A 74 2.84 9.61 -5.41
CA GLY A 74 2.55 8.65 -6.46
C GLY A 74 2.58 7.18 -6.00
N TRP A 75 2.77 6.92 -4.70
CA TRP A 75 2.77 5.56 -4.20
C TRP A 75 1.38 4.95 -4.19
N ILE A 76 1.24 3.85 -4.92
CA ILE A 76 0.10 2.94 -4.82
C ILE A 76 0.61 1.74 -4.03
N MET A 77 0.28 1.73 -2.74
CA MET A 77 0.88 0.82 -1.78
C MET A 77 0.02 -0.43 -1.59
N TYR A 78 0.64 -1.61 -1.66
CA TYR A 78 0.04 -2.88 -1.30
C TYR A 78 0.68 -3.41 -0.01
N GLN A 79 -0.11 -3.58 1.04
CA GLN A 79 0.37 -4.15 2.28
C GLN A 79 0.31 -5.67 2.23
N ILE A 80 1.43 -6.32 2.56
CA ILE A 80 1.55 -7.78 2.60
C ILE A 80 1.87 -8.22 4.03
N MET A 81 1.03 -9.09 4.58
CA MET A 81 1.43 -9.94 5.69
C MET A 81 2.12 -11.17 5.09
N VAL A 82 3.43 -11.25 5.23
CA VAL A 82 4.27 -12.23 4.52
C VAL A 82 3.75 -13.65 4.70
N ASP A 83 3.51 -14.07 5.95
CA ASP A 83 3.02 -15.41 6.27
C ASP A 83 1.69 -15.78 5.61
N ARG A 84 0.84 -14.78 5.30
CA ARG A 84 -0.50 -14.98 4.75
C ARG A 84 -0.59 -14.82 3.23
N PHE A 85 0.51 -14.50 2.57
CA PHE A 85 0.46 -14.16 1.15
C PHE A 85 0.68 -15.38 0.26
N VAL A 86 1.91 -15.78 0.03
CA VAL A 86 2.24 -16.93 -0.81
C VAL A 86 3.38 -17.72 -0.17
N ASN A 87 3.20 -19.03 -0.04
CA ASN A 87 4.25 -19.95 0.35
C ASN A 87 5.06 -20.34 -0.90
N GLY A 88 6.26 -19.80 -1.03
CA GLY A 88 7.16 -20.07 -2.15
C GLY A 88 8.17 -21.20 -1.87
N ASN A 89 8.38 -21.55 -0.60
CA ASN A 89 9.32 -22.59 -0.19
C ASN A 89 8.81 -23.34 1.05
N THR A 90 8.14 -24.45 0.84
CA THR A 90 7.59 -25.28 1.93
C THR A 90 8.64 -25.92 2.84
N ALA A 91 9.93 -25.90 2.46
CA ALA A 91 10.99 -26.43 3.29
C ALA A 91 11.34 -25.58 4.50
N ASN A 92 10.93 -24.31 4.52
CA ASN A 92 11.13 -23.40 5.65
C ASN A 92 9.90 -23.27 6.55
N ASP A 93 8.82 -23.98 6.26
CA ASP A 93 7.57 -23.92 7.02
C ASP A 93 7.79 -24.35 8.46
N TRP A 94 7.22 -23.57 9.36
CA TRP A 94 7.12 -23.92 10.77
C TRP A 94 5.70 -23.68 11.27
N LYS A 95 5.20 -24.62 12.06
CA LYS A 95 3.91 -24.51 12.75
C LYS A 95 4.07 -24.91 14.21
N ALA A 96 3.36 -24.24 15.09
CA ALA A 96 3.34 -24.60 16.50
C ALA A 96 2.67 -25.95 16.73
N ASN A 97 1.66 -26.30 15.95
CA ASN A 97 0.88 -27.54 16.01
C ASN A 97 0.41 -27.85 17.45
N ARG A 98 -0.12 -26.87 18.15
CA ARG A 98 -0.55 -26.97 19.55
C ARG A 98 -2.08 -26.97 19.66
N PRO A 99 -2.63 -27.73 20.62
CA PRO A 99 -4.09 -27.78 20.79
C PRO A 99 -4.72 -26.47 21.30
N ASP A 100 -3.91 -25.56 21.86
CA ASP A 100 -4.33 -24.24 22.35
C ASP A 100 -4.06 -23.12 21.31
N VAL A 101 -3.77 -23.49 20.04
CA VAL A 101 -3.56 -22.57 18.92
C VAL A 101 -4.49 -22.98 17.78
N LEU A 102 -5.42 -22.09 17.43
CA LEU A 102 -6.27 -22.30 16.26
C LEU A 102 -5.46 -22.20 14.96
N PRO A 103 -5.87 -22.87 13.88
CA PRO A 103 -5.17 -22.79 12.59
C PRO A 103 -4.95 -21.36 12.13
N GLU A 104 -5.92 -20.48 12.33
CA GLU A 104 -5.89 -19.07 11.93
C GLU A 104 -4.89 -18.24 12.75
N ALA A 105 -4.50 -18.74 13.93
CA ALA A 105 -3.54 -18.12 14.84
C ALA A 105 -2.12 -18.71 14.72
N ASP A 106 -1.94 -19.71 13.85
CA ASP A 106 -0.66 -20.35 13.55
C ASP A 106 -0.09 -19.84 12.22
N TYR A 107 1.16 -20.16 11.91
CA TYR A 107 1.78 -19.85 10.64
C TYR A 107 1.10 -20.58 9.46
N TYR A 108 0.97 -19.88 8.32
CA TYR A 108 0.49 -20.45 7.06
C TYR A 108 1.64 -20.79 6.11
N GLY A 109 2.83 -20.22 6.35
CA GLY A 109 4.03 -20.55 5.60
C GLY A 109 4.34 -19.60 4.45
N GLY A 110 3.60 -18.50 4.28
CA GLY A 110 3.97 -17.47 3.32
C GLY A 110 5.35 -16.90 3.64
N ASP A 111 6.15 -16.63 2.61
CA ASP A 111 7.56 -16.27 2.71
C ASP A 111 8.01 -15.26 1.65
N LEU A 112 9.27 -14.81 1.73
CA LEU A 112 9.86 -13.90 0.75
C LEU A 112 10.01 -14.53 -0.64
N ALA A 113 10.18 -15.84 -0.73
CA ALA A 113 10.25 -16.54 -2.00
C ALA A 113 8.92 -16.46 -2.75
N GLY A 114 7.80 -16.56 -2.03
CA GLY A 114 6.47 -16.37 -2.58
C GLY A 114 6.23 -14.94 -3.07
N ILE A 115 6.72 -13.93 -2.34
CA ILE A 115 6.63 -12.53 -2.77
C ILE A 115 7.49 -12.30 -4.02
N ASP A 116 8.74 -12.82 -4.05
CA ASP A 116 9.64 -12.72 -5.21
C ASP A 116 9.02 -13.37 -6.46
N ALA A 117 8.40 -14.53 -6.29
CA ALA A 117 7.70 -15.20 -7.38
C ALA A 117 6.58 -14.32 -7.96
N LYS A 118 5.78 -13.67 -7.11
CA LYS A 118 4.71 -12.76 -7.53
C LYS A 118 5.21 -11.47 -8.16
N LEU A 119 6.36 -10.96 -7.72
CA LEU A 119 7.02 -9.83 -8.36
C LEU A 119 7.46 -10.19 -9.80
N ARG A 120 8.11 -11.35 -9.97
CA ARG A 120 8.57 -11.83 -11.31
C ARG A 120 7.41 -12.16 -12.25
N GLU A 121 6.29 -12.61 -11.72
CA GLU A 121 5.06 -12.90 -12.47
C GLU A 121 4.36 -11.62 -13.00
N GLY A 122 4.70 -10.42 -12.47
CA GLY A 122 4.03 -9.16 -12.81
C GLY A 122 2.68 -9.00 -12.13
N TYR A 123 2.42 -9.72 -11.03
CA TYR A 123 1.17 -9.63 -10.27
C TYR A 123 0.87 -8.21 -9.80
N PHE A 124 1.87 -7.54 -9.23
CA PHE A 124 1.71 -6.17 -8.72
C PHE A 124 1.58 -5.13 -9.84
N ASP A 125 2.25 -5.37 -10.98
CA ASP A 125 2.11 -4.50 -12.17
C ASP A 125 0.69 -4.56 -12.72
N THR A 126 0.10 -5.76 -12.77
CA THR A 126 -1.31 -5.96 -13.18
C THR A 126 -2.29 -5.23 -12.27
N LEU A 127 -1.98 -5.11 -10.96
CA LEU A 127 -2.77 -4.36 -10.00
C LEU A 127 -2.49 -2.84 -10.03
N GLY A 128 -1.49 -2.39 -10.77
CA GLY A 128 -1.04 -1.00 -10.77
C GLY A 128 -0.33 -0.58 -9.48
N VAL A 129 0.19 -1.53 -8.72
CA VAL A 129 0.92 -1.29 -7.47
C VAL A 129 2.38 -0.99 -7.78
N ASN A 130 2.92 0.06 -7.17
CA ASN A 130 4.32 0.45 -7.33
C ASN A 130 5.13 0.46 -6.03
N THR A 131 4.49 0.16 -4.91
CA THR A 131 5.11 0.16 -3.58
C THR A 131 4.59 -1.00 -2.75
N LEU A 132 5.49 -1.78 -2.18
CA LEU A 132 5.12 -2.86 -1.26
C LEU A 132 5.46 -2.48 0.18
N TRP A 133 4.51 -2.68 1.08
CA TRP A 133 4.71 -2.64 2.52
C TRP A 133 4.59 -4.05 3.06
N ILE A 134 5.71 -4.69 3.33
CA ILE A 134 5.72 -6.04 3.90
C ILE A 134 5.73 -6.00 5.43
N SER A 135 5.08 -6.97 6.07
CA SER A 135 5.21 -7.17 7.52
C SER A 135 6.68 -7.44 7.89
N PRO A 136 7.10 -7.21 9.15
CA PRO A 136 8.48 -7.43 9.55
C PRO A 136 8.97 -8.86 9.23
N ILE A 137 10.19 -8.95 8.68
CA ILE A 137 10.81 -10.21 8.21
C ILE A 137 11.89 -10.74 9.16
N THR A 138 12.07 -10.10 10.30
CA THR A 138 12.99 -10.56 11.35
C THR A 138 12.45 -11.82 12.01
N GLN A 139 13.34 -12.61 12.60
CA GLN A 139 12.94 -13.83 13.28
C GLN A 139 11.99 -13.54 14.45
N ASN A 140 10.86 -14.23 14.47
CA ASN A 140 9.91 -14.26 15.57
C ASN A 140 10.12 -15.50 16.45
N PRO A 141 9.56 -15.55 17.69
CA PRO A 141 9.75 -16.69 18.58
C PRO A 141 9.17 -17.98 18.01
N TYR A 142 9.86 -19.10 18.17
CA TYR A 142 9.34 -20.45 17.93
C TYR A 142 8.45 -20.93 19.09
N THR A 143 7.54 -20.08 19.52
CA THR A 143 6.61 -20.36 20.62
C THR A 143 5.33 -19.56 20.45
N VAL A 144 4.38 -19.74 21.36
CA VAL A 144 3.08 -19.09 21.31
C VAL A 144 2.88 -18.17 22.52
N TRP A 145 2.24 -17.04 22.27
CA TRP A 145 2.02 -15.99 23.26
C TRP A 145 0.57 -15.50 23.22
N GLY A 146 0.25 -14.63 24.15
CA GLY A 146 -1.06 -14.06 24.25
C GLY A 146 -2.14 -15.10 24.65
N LEU A 147 -3.34 -14.64 24.78
CA LEU A 147 -4.50 -15.45 25.02
C LEU A 147 -5.75 -14.69 24.60
N ASN A 148 -6.46 -15.21 23.61
CA ASN A 148 -7.84 -14.83 23.36
C ASN A 148 -8.76 -15.85 24.03
N LYS A 149 -9.82 -15.41 24.67
CA LYS A 149 -10.72 -16.28 25.43
C LYS A 149 -11.93 -16.75 24.62
N ASP A 150 -12.31 -16.01 23.59
CA ASP A 150 -13.44 -16.31 22.73
C ASP A 150 -13.16 -15.88 21.28
N PRO A 151 -12.83 -16.80 20.35
CA PRO A 151 -12.50 -18.22 20.64
C PRO A 151 -11.21 -18.36 21.47
N TYR A 152 -11.13 -19.44 22.25
CA TYR A 152 -9.92 -19.71 23.03
C TYR A 152 -8.75 -20.05 22.11
N THR A 153 -7.73 -19.21 22.08
CA THR A 153 -6.51 -19.44 21.30
C THR A 153 -5.32 -18.63 21.82
N ARG A 154 -4.13 -19.21 21.69
CA ARG A 154 -2.87 -18.46 21.70
C ARG A 154 -2.44 -18.17 20.27
N PHE A 155 -1.40 -17.38 20.11
CA PHE A 155 -0.93 -16.91 18.80
C PHE A 155 0.56 -17.24 18.63
N THR A 156 0.93 -17.63 17.42
CA THR A 156 2.33 -17.58 16.98
C THR A 156 2.71 -16.16 16.52
N GLY A 157 3.98 -15.93 16.22
CA GLY A 157 4.46 -14.65 15.68
C GLY A 157 4.23 -14.49 14.17
N TYR A 158 3.21 -15.13 13.58
CA TYR A 158 2.95 -15.14 12.14
C TYR A 158 2.87 -13.75 11.49
N HIS A 159 2.51 -12.74 12.27
CA HIS A 159 2.41 -11.36 11.80
C HIS A 159 3.76 -10.64 11.67
N GLY A 160 4.86 -11.19 12.24
CA GLY A 160 6.20 -10.61 12.15
C GLY A 160 6.56 -9.57 13.21
N TYR A 161 5.61 -9.13 14.05
CA TYR A 161 5.79 -7.99 14.97
C TYR A 161 6.33 -8.37 16.35
N TRP A 162 6.81 -9.59 16.53
CA TRP A 162 7.48 -10.04 17.77
C TRP A 162 8.95 -10.42 17.52
N PRO A 163 9.79 -9.48 17.04
CA PRO A 163 11.16 -9.80 16.68
C PRO A 163 11.97 -10.22 17.90
N VAL A 164 12.66 -11.36 17.79
CA VAL A 164 13.61 -11.84 18.81
C VAL A 164 15.05 -11.62 18.37
N TYR A 165 15.30 -11.58 17.05
CA TYR A 165 16.59 -11.22 16.46
C TYR A 165 16.38 -10.25 15.31
N MET A 166 17.17 -9.15 15.30
CA MET A 166 17.06 -8.10 14.27
C MET A 166 17.97 -8.35 13.06
N THR A 167 18.87 -9.34 13.15
CA THR A 167 19.91 -9.61 12.15
C THR A 167 19.82 -11.00 11.50
N ARG A 168 18.73 -11.69 11.72
CA ARG A 168 18.47 -13.02 11.13
C ARG A 168 17.16 -13.04 10.40
#